data_0b6ff853d9968b167242031dc88e12b5
#
_entry.id   0b6ff853d9968b167242031dc88e12b5
#
_cell.length_a   1.000
_cell.length_b   1.000
_cell.length_c   1.000
_cell.angle_alpha   90.00
_cell.angle_beta   90.00
_cell.angle_gamma   90.00
#
_symmetry.space_group_name_H-M   'P 1'
#
loop_
_entity.id
_entity.type
_entity.pdbx_description
1 polymer ?
#
loop_
_entity_poly.entity_id
_entity_poly.type
_entity_poly.pdbx_seq_one_letter_code
_entity_poly.pdbx_strand_id
1 'polypeptide(L)'
;MGPTILVVDDEAIARAYMERALKQEGYQVLLASDGEEALQILKTTKQKIAMIITDLVMPGMGGHAFAVEVAQLPSPPPLLYISAYEKPQGEMAKRFLQKPFSIAELTTAVSQMLAEGASPKGLM
;
A
#
# COMPACT_ATOMS: atom_id res chain seq x y z
N MET A 1 16.85 -7.57 7.07
CA MET A 1 15.95 -6.42 6.96
C MET A 1 14.71 -6.83 6.23
N GLY A 2 13.59 -6.30 6.65
CA GLY A 2 12.31 -6.71 6.10
C GLY A 2 12.00 -6.12 4.74
N PRO A 3 10.89 -6.57 4.16
CA PRO A 3 10.40 -6.00 2.90
C PRO A 3 10.11 -4.51 3.02
N THR A 4 10.17 -3.80 1.90
CA THR A 4 9.89 -2.37 1.85
C THR A 4 8.46 -2.14 1.41
N ILE A 5 7.73 -1.33 2.17
CA ILE A 5 6.33 -0.99 1.92
C ILE A 5 6.23 0.51 1.65
N LEU A 6 5.56 0.86 0.57
CA LEU A 6 5.29 2.27 0.26
C LEU A 6 3.90 2.62 0.79
N VAL A 7 3.83 3.64 1.64
CA VAL A 7 2.59 4.11 2.25
C VAL A 7 2.21 5.45 1.63
N VAL A 8 1.02 5.54 1.06
CA VAL A 8 0.53 6.72 0.37
C VAL A 8 -0.75 7.21 1.04
N ASP A 9 -0.68 8.37 1.69
CA ASP A 9 -1.82 8.96 2.38
C ASP A 9 -1.55 10.44 2.52
N ASP A 10 -2.55 11.27 2.23
CA ASP A 10 -2.39 12.73 2.33
C ASP A 10 -2.42 13.25 3.76
N GLU A 11 -2.86 12.43 4.71
CA GLU A 11 -2.90 12.82 6.11
C GLU A 11 -1.60 12.43 6.82
N ALA A 12 -0.88 13.42 7.32
CA ALA A 12 0.40 13.20 7.97
C ALA A 12 0.29 12.28 9.19
N ILE A 13 -0.80 12.42 9.95
CA ILE A 13 -1.01 11.59 11.14
C ILE A 13 -1.22 10.14 10.75
N ALA A 14 -2.00 9.89 9.71
CA ALA A 14 -2.23 8.53 9.23
C ALA A 14 -0.93 7.90 8.72
N ARG A 15 -0.12 8.68 7.97
CA ARG A 15 1.18 8.18 7.50
C ARG A 15 2.07 7.78 8.68
N ALA A 16 2.16 8.66 9.68
CA ALA A 16 3.01 8.40 10.84
C ALA A 16 2.56 7.17 11.61
N TYR A 17 1.24 7.01 11.77
CA TYR A 17 0.67 5.86 12.45
C TYR A 17 1.06 4.55 11.75
N MET A 18 0.87 4.51 10.45
CA MET A 18 1.19 3.32 9.67
C MET A 18 2.69 3.05 9.62
N GLU A 19 3.49 4.11 9.46
CA GLU A 19 4.94 3.95 9.45
C GLU A 19 5.43 3.32 10.75
N ARG A 20 4.95 3.83 11.88
CA ARG A 20 5.38 3.32 13.18
C ARG A 20 4.99 1.86 13.36
N ALA A 21 3.74 1.54 13.04
CA ALA A 21 3.23 0.17 13.18
C ALA A 21 4.04 -0.81 12.33
N LEU A 22 4.31 -0.44 11.09
CA LEU A 22 5.00 -1.32 10.16
C LEU A 22 6.47 -1.49 10.52
N LYS A 23 7.13 -0.43 10.94
CA LYS A 23 8.53 -0.52 11.38
C LYS A 23 8.69 -1.41 12.59
N GLN A 24 7.72 -1.40 13.50
CA GLN A 24 7.76 -2.29 14.66
C GLN A 24 7.70 -3.76 14.27
N GLU A 25 7.11 -4.07 13.11
CA GLU A 25 7.06 -5.43 12.60
C GLU A 25 8.28 -5.79 11.74
N GLY A 26 9.24 -4.89 11.64
CA GLY A 26 10.47 -5.17 10.91
C GLY A 26 10.46 -4.76 9.45
N TYR A 27 9.39 -4.14 8.97
CA TYR A 27 9.34 -3.68 7.59
C TYR A 27 10.10 -2.37 7.40
N GLN A 28 10.61 -2.16 6.20
CA GLN A 28 11.10 -0.85 5.80
C GLN A 28 9.94 -0.09 5.19
N VAL A 29 9.90 1.23 5.40
CA VAL A 29 8.75 2.04 4.98
C VAL A 29 9.21 3.26 4.22
N LEU A 30 8.62 3.49 3.05
CA LEU A 30 8.74 4.74 2.31
C LEU A 30 7.38 5.43 2.37
N LEU A 31 7.39 6.75 2.41
CA LEU A 31 6.17 7.53 2.57
C LEU A 31 5.96 8.46 1.38
N ALA A 32 4.71 8.59 0.97
CA ALA A 32 4.29 9.57 -0.03
C ALA A 32 3.01 10.23 0.43
N SER A 33 2.87 11.52 0.15
CA SER A 33 1.70 12.28 0.56
C SER A 33 0.59 12.29 -0.50
N ASP A 34 0.90 11.85 -1.71
CA ASP A 34 -0.10 11.76 -2.79
C ASP A 34 0.37 10.76 -3.84
N GLY A 35 -0.51 10.49 -4.81
CA GLY A 35 -0.24 9.52 -5.86
C GLY A 35 0.90 9.92 -6.77
N GLU A 36 1.05 11.20 -7.04
CA GLU A 36 2.12 11.68 -7.92
C GLU A 36 3.49 11.48 -7.29
N GLU A 37 3.61 11.83 -6.02
CA GLU A 37 4.85 11.59 -5.29
C GLU A 37 5.16 10.09 -5.22
N ALA A 38 4.14 9.28 -4.97
CA ALA A 38 4.31 7.84 -4.92
C ALA A 38 4.80 7.27 -6.25
N LEU A 39 4.25 7.73 -7.37
CA LEU A 39 4.70 7.29 -8.68
C LEU A 39 6.15 7.69 -8.93
N GLN A 40 6.54 8.87 -8.50
CA GLN A 40 7.92 9.33 -8.65
C GLN A 40 8.86 8.42 -7.86
N ILE A 41 8.47 8.06 -6.64
CA ILE A 41 9.26 7.12 -5.83
C ILE A 41 9.37 5.78 -6.54
N LEU A 42 8.27 5.25 -7.04
CA LEU A 42 8.26 3.96 -7.72
C LEU A 42 9.15 3.94 -8.96
N LYS A 43 9.24 5.07 -9.66
CA LYS A 43 10.03 5.16 -10.89
C LYS A 43 11.52 5.40 -10.62
N THR A 44 11.87 5.93 -9.46
CA THR A 44 13.25 6.34 -9.20
C THR A 44 13.95 5.54 -8.11
N THR A 45 13.20 4.83 -7.26
CA THR A 45 13.83 4.08 -6.18
C THR A 45 14.59 2.87 -6.71
N LYS A 46 15.71 2.59 -6.06
CA LYS A 46 16.46 1.36 -6.33
C LYS A 46 16.00 0.22 -5.43
N GLN A 47 15.19 0.52 -4.42
CA GLN A 47 14.65 -0.49 -3.54
C GLN A 47 13.51 -1.22 -4.20
N LYS A 48 13.41 -2.53 -3.94
CA LYS A 48 12.25 -3.29 -4.39
C LYS A 48 11.09 -3.01 -3.45
N ILE A 49 10.00 -2.49 -3.99
CA ILE A 49 8.80 -2.24 -3.21
C ILE A 49 7.97 -3.51 -3.20
N ALA A 50 7.78 -4.09 -2.02
CA ALA A 50 7.08 -5.36 -1.87
C ALA A 50 5.58 -5.20 -1.95
N MET A 51 5.05 -4.06 -1.49
CA MET A 51 3.64 -3.74 -1.62
C MET A 51 3.43 -2.25 -1.36
N ILE A 52 2.24 -1.78 -1.75
CA ILE A 52 1.84 -0.39 -1.57
C ILE A 52 0.56 -0.35 -0.75
N ILE A 53 0.50 0.56 0.21
CA ILE A 53 -0.75 0.88 0.93
C ILE A 53 -1.15 2.27 0.46
N THR A 54 -2.36 2.42 -0.07
CA THR A 54 -2.81 3.72 -0.56
C THR A 54 -4.22 4.05 -0.13
N ASP A 55 -4.42 5.30 0.28
CA ASP A 55 -5.75 5.84 0.49
C ASP A 55 -6.45 5.96 -0.87
N LEU A 56 -7.75 5.77 -0.88
CA LEU A 56 -8.55 5.94 -2.09
C LEU A 56 -8.90 7.40 -2.34
N VAL A 57 -9.02 8.19 -1.28
CA VAL A 57 -9.44 9.59 -1.39
C VAL A 57 -8.27 10.50 -1.07
N MET A 58 -7.67 11.09 -2.10
CA MET A 58 -6.54 11.98 -1.96
C MET A 58 -6.71 13.16 -2.91
N PRO A 59 -6.18 14.35 -2.56
CA PRO A 59 -6.19 15.48 -3.47
C PRO A 59 -5.41 15.17 -4.74
N GLY A 60 -5.86 15.67 -5.87
CA GLY A 60 -5.24 15.41 -7.15
C GLY A 60 -5.51 14.00 -7.62
N MET A 61 -4.47 13.18 -7.75
CA MET A 61 -4.62 11.80 -8.18
C MET A 61 -5.16 10.95 -7.02
N GLY A 62 -6.39 10.46 -7.15
CA GLY A 62 -6.96 9.56 -6.16
C GLY A 62 -6.40 8.15 -6.28
N GLY A 63 -6.79 7.29 -5.32
CA GLY A 63 -6.28 5.93 -5.27
C GLY A 63 -6.63 5.08 -6.48
N HIS A 64 -7.81 5.30 -7.08
CA HIS A 64 -8.20 4.56 -8.28
C HIS A 64 -7.29 4.92 -9.46
N ALA A 65 -7.07 6.21 -9.71
CA ALA A 65 -6.19 6.66 -10.78
C ALA A 65 -4.75 6.22 -10.53
N PHE A 66 -4.31 6.29 -9.29
CA PHE A 66 -2.99 5.81 -8.90
C PHE A 66 -2.83 4.32 -9.19
N ALA A 67 -3.85 3.52 -8.88
CA ALA A 67 -3.79 2.08 -9.13
C ALA A 67 -3.66 1.77 -10.63
N VAL A 68 -4.33 2.54 -11.47
CA VAL A 68 -4.21 2.38 -12.93
C VAL A 68 -2.77 2.63 -13.38
N GLU A 69 -2.15 3.68 -12.85
CA GLU A 69 -0.77 4.01 -13.19
C GLU A 69 0.21 2.94 -12.70
N VAL A 70 0.00 2.43 -11.49
CA VAL A 70 0.85 1.38 -10.94
C VAL A 70 0.77 0.11 -11.79
N ALA A 71 -0.41 -0.22 -12.27
CA ALA A 71 -0.62 -1.42 -13.08
C ALA A 71 0.18 -1.39 -14.39
N GLN A 72 0.59 -0.21 -14.84
CA GLN A 72 1.36 -0.05 -16.06
C GLN A 72 2.87 -0.21 -15.86
N LEU A 73 3.32 -0.33 -14.62
CA LEU A 73 4.73 -0.54 -14.34
C LEU A 73 5.15 -1.95 -14.74
N PRO A 74 6.43 -2.17 -15.05
CA PRO A 74 6.90 -3.50 -15.49
C PRO A 74 6.64 -4.61 -14.47
N SER A 75 6.76 -4.31 -13.18
CA SER A 75 6.51 -5.29 -12.12
C SER A 75 5.74 -4.62 -11.01
N PRO A 76 4.42 -4.44 -11.21
CA PRO A 76 3.62 -3.67 -10.26
C PRO A 76 3.52 -4.39 -8.92
N PRO A 77 3.80 -3.69 -7.81
CA PRO A 77 3.58 -4.27 -6.50
C PRO A 77 2.07 -4.39 -6.21
N PRO A 78 1.68 -5.33 -5.33
CA PRO A 78 0.29 -5.40 -4.92
C PRO A 78 -0.10 -4.18 -4.08
N LEU A 79 -1.39 -3.81 -4.14
CA LEU A 79 -1.90 -2.65 -3.44
C LEU A 79 -2.92 -3.06 -2.39
N LEU A 80 -2.77 -2.50 -1.20
CA LEU A 80 -3.79 -2.53 -0.15
C LEU A 80 -4.45 -1.16 -0.13
N TYR A 81 -5.77 -1.12 -0.30
CA TYR A 81 -6.53 0.13 -0.33
C TYR A 81 -7.07 0.45 1.04
N ILE A 82 -6.99 1.71 1.44
CA ILE A 82 -7.57 2.17 2.70
C ILE A 82 -8.48 3.37 2.45
N SER A 83 -9.55 3.48 3.20
CA SER A 83 -10.44 4.63 3.11
C SER A 83 -11.37 4.71 4.31
N ALA A 84 -11.72 5.93 4.72
CA ALA A 84 -12.75 6.17 5.72
C ALA A 84 -14.14 6.29 5.08
N TYR A 85 -14.20 6.54 3.79
CA TYR A 85 -15.43 7.00 3.16
C TYR A 85 -16.08 6.00 2.23
N GLU A 86 -15.30 5.23 1.51
CA GLU A 86 -15.88 4.33 0.52
C GLU A 86 -15.27 2.95 0.59
N LYS A 87 -16.11 1.97 0.34
CA LYS A 87 -15.66 0.59 0.22
C LYS A 87 -15.67 0.27 -1.27
N PRO A 88 -14.53 -0.09 -1.85
CA PRO A 88 -14.48 -0.43 -3.26
C PRO A 88 -15.23 -1.72 -3.54
N GLN A 89 -15.53 -1.95 -4.81
CA GLN A 89 -16.19 -3.17 -5.27
C GLN A 89 -15.23 -3.98 -6.13
N GLY A 90 -15.61 -5.22 -6.38
CA GLY A 90 -14.82 -6.10 -7.24
C GLY A 90 -13.52 -6.53 -6.60
N GLU A 91 -12.48 -6.60 -7.40
CA GLU A 91 -11.17 -7.07 -6.92
C GLU A 91 -10.57 -6.19 -5.84
N MET A 92 -10.82 -4.89 -5.91
CA MET A 92 -10.29 -3.96 -4.90
C MET A 92 -10.86 -4.24 -3.51
N ALA A 93 -12.10 -4.74 -3.43
CA ALA A 93 -12.72 -5.04 -2.14
C ALA A 93 -11.98 -6.14 -1.37
N LYS A 94 -11.26 -6.99 -2.08
CA LYS A 94 -10.50 -8.08 -1.46
C LYS A 94 -9.23 -7.61 -0.78
N ARG A 95 -8.80 -6.40 -1.11
CA ARG A 95 -7.56 -5.82 -0.57
C ARG A 95 -7.86 -4.42 -0.03
N PHE A 96 -8.82 -4.36 0.85
CA PHE A 96 -9.33 -3.10 1.39
C PHE A 96 -9.38 -3.16 2.91
N LEU A 97 -8.97 -2.08 3.54
CA LEU A 97 -9.03 -1.94 4.98
C LEU A 97 -9.70 -0.61 5.30
N GLN A 98 -10.78 -0.64 6.06
CA GLN A 98 -11.53 0.56 6.37
C GLN A 98 -10.92 1.31 7.55
N LYS A 99 -10.82 2.62 7.42
CA LYS A 99 -10.40 3.50 8.52
C LYS A 99 -11.59 3.77 9.44
N PRO A 100 -11.39 3.87 10.74
CA PRO A 100 -10.14 3.62 11.45
C PRO A 100 -9.87 2.12 11.58
N PHE A 101 -8.60 1.76 11.54
CA PHE A 101 -8.20 0.36 11.75
C PHE A 101 -7.16 0.28 12.86
N SER A 102 -7.10 -0.87 13.50
CA SER A 102 -6.11 -1.11 14.55
C SER A 102 -4.77 -1.50 13.95
N ILE A 103 -3.72 -1.42 14.77
CA ILE A 103 -2.41 -1.89 14.37
C ILE A 103 -2.47 -3.37 13.98
N ALA A 104 -3.22 -4.17 14.74
CA ALA A 104 -3.35 -5.60 14.45
C ALA A 104 -4.04 -5.84 13.10
N GLU A 105 -5.07 -5.07 12.78
CA GLU A 105 -5.73 -5.20 11.48
C GLU A 105 -4.78 -4.84 10.34
N LEU A 106 -4.03 -3.77 10.49
CA LEU A 106 -3.07 -3.34 9.47
C LEU A 106 -1.98 -4.39 9.27
N THR A 107 -1.34 -4.82 10.35
CA THR A 107 -0.21 -5.74 10.24
C THR A 107 -0.65 -7.11 9.76
N THR A 108 -1.86 -7.55 10.12
CA THR A 108 -2.42 -8.80 9.61
C THR A 108 -2.65 -8.72 8.11
N ALA A 109 -3.27 -7.64 7.64
CA ALA A 109 -3.52 -7.46 6.21
C ALA A 109 -2.22 -7.44 5.42
N VAL A 110 -1.22 -6.71 5.92
CA VAL A 110 0.09 -6.62 5.25
C VAL A 110 0.77 -7.98 5.21
N SER A 111 0.79 -8.68 6.33
CA SER A 111 1.43 -9.99 6.41
C SER A 111 0.78 -10.99 5.45
N GLN A 112 -0.54 -11.00 5.38
CA GLN A 112 -1.27 -11.88 4.47
C GLN A 112 -0.96 -11.56 3.01
N MET A 113 -0.94 -10.30 2.65
CA MET A 113 -0.65 -9.91 1.28
C MET A 113 0.78 -10.24 0.87
N LEU A 114 1.72 -10.05 1.77
CA LEU A 114 3.12 -10.40 1.48
C LEU A 114 3.29 -11.90 1.34
N ALA A 115 2.57 -12.68 2.14
CA ALA A 115 2.61 -14.14 2.04
C ALA A 115 2.05 -14.63 0.71
N GLU A 116 0.96 -14.01 0.25
CA GLU A 116 0.38 -14.33 -1.05
C GLU A 116 1.35 -14.02 -2.19
N GLY A 117 2.00 -12.86 -2.11
CA GLY A 117 2.97 -12.46 -3.13
C GLY A 117 4.20 -13.33 -3.14
N ALA A 118 4.55 -13.96 -2.03
CA ALA A 118 5.69 -14.85 -1.94
C ALA A 118 5.37 -16.26 -2.41
N SER A 119 4.10 -16.62 -2.55
CA SER A 119 3.71 -17.97 -2.96
C SER A 119 4.06 -18.20 -4.43
N PRO A 120 4.79 -19.26 -4.75
CA PRO A 120 5.08 -19.58 -6.15
C PRO A 120 3.80 -19.99 -6.85
N LYS A 121 3.41 -19.22 -7.86
CA LYS A 121 2.14 -19.48 -8.55
C LYS A 121 2.13 -20.83 -9.26
N GLY A 122 3.29 -21.28 -9.67
CA GLY A 122 3.39 -22.56 -10.38
C GLY A 122 3.11 -23.77 -9.52
N LEU A 123 3.01 -23.60 -8.22
CA LEU A 123 2.71 -24.70 -7.31
C LEU A 123 1.21 -24.86 -7.07
N MET A 124 0.42 -24.01 -7.65
CA MET A 124 -1.02 -24.04 -7.45
C MET A 124 -1.67 -25.12 -8.31
#